data_8073e9cf974ff7500eab4942c61f7119
#
_entry.id   8073e9cf974ff7500eab4942c61f7119
#
_cell.length_a   1.000
_cell.length_b   1.000
_cell.length_c   1.000
_cell.angle_alpha   90.00
_cell.angle_beta   90.00
_cell.angle_gamma   90.00
#
_symmetry.space_group_name_H-M   'P 1'
#
loop_
_entity.id
_entity.type
_entity.pdbx_description
1 polymer ?
#
loop_
_entity_poly.entity_id
_entity_poly.type
_entity_poly.pdbx_seq_one_letter_code
_entity_poly.pdbx_strand_id
1 'polypeptide(L)'
;AAFFAEPIFGAGGVIVPPKGYHQGTWKICQKYDVLYVSDEVVTAFGRLGHWFASKEVFDFQPDIICSAKGLTSGYQPLGATIYSSAIHDVISELGHGRCFTHGYTYSGHPVACAAALKNIEIMEREQLLPHVQQLGPYFQEQLKTLTDLPIVGDVRGVGLMACVEFVKNKETKELFSEDLDIGKWVSNQADSRGLIVRPIINLNVMSPPLIIDRTQVDFIVATLRDSILACIKDLQKEGHF
;
A
#
# COMPACT_ATOMS: atom_id res chain seq x y z
N ALA A 1 25.41 -2.81 -7.96
CA ALA A 1 24.36 -3.46 -7.17
C ALA A 1 23.30 -2.48 -6.76
N ALA A 2 22.12 -2.95 -6.34
CA ALA A 2 21.00 -2.11 -5.94
C ALA A 2 20.37 -2.61 -4.64
N PHE A 3 19.79 -1.69 -3.89
CA PHE A 3 18.93 -1.95 -2.73
C PHE A 3 17.48 -1.67 -3.13
N PHE A 4 16.58 -2.63 -2.88
CA PHE A 4 15.16 -2.53 -3.16
C PHE A 4 14.37 -2.39 -1.87
N ALA A 5 13.44 -1.43 -1.83
CA ALA A 5 12.49 -1.29 -0.72
C ALA A 5 11.16 -0.69 -1.19
N GLU A 6 10.07 -1.18 -0.61
CA GLU A 6 8.78 -0.49 -0.66
C GLU A 6 8.79 0.65 0.36
N PRO A 7 8.26 1.86 0.04
CA PRO A 7 8.10 2.92 1.03
C PRO A 7 7.26 2.50 2.24
N ILE A 8 6.22 1.71 2.01
CA ILE A 8 5.46 0.97 3.02
C ILE A 8 5.37 -0.47 2.53
N PHE A 9 5.78 -1.43 3.35
CA PHE A 9 5.72 -2.83 2.98
C PHE A 9 4.27 -3.31 2.91
N GLY A 10 3.71 -3.35 1.69
CA GLY A 10 2.27 -3.48 1.45
C GLY A 10 1.73 -4.87 1.74
N ALA A 11 2.15 -5.87 0.97
CA ALA A 11 1.66 -7.25 1.07
C ALA A 11 2.03 -7.93 2.39
N GLY A 12 3.07 -7.47 3.08
CA GLY A 12 3.47 -7.95 4.40
C GLY A 12 2.63 -7.41 5.55
N GLY A 13 1.55 -6.65 5.27
CA GLY A 13 0.63 -6.16 6.30
C GLY A 13 0.73 -4.67 6.58
N VAL A 14 1.01 -3.87 5.55
CA VAL A 14 1.09 -2.40 5.63
C VAL A 14 2.07 -1.94 6.72
N ILE A 15 3.29 -2.48 6.68
CA ILE A 15 4.31 -2.13 7.66
C ILE A 15 4.88 -0.78 7.31
N VAL A 16 4.54 0.22 8.12
CA VAL A 16 5.07 1.59 8.01
C VAL A 16 6.45 1.62 8.66
N PRO A 17 7.51 2.01 7.93
CA PRO A 17 8.85 2.03 8.49
C PRO A 17 8.99 3.11 9.59
N PRO A 18 9.91 2.92 10.55
CA PRO A 18 10.19 3.94 11.55
C PRO A 18 10.74 5.21 10.88
N LYS A 19 10.48 6.35 11.53
CA LYS A 19 10.95 7.66 11.04
C LYS A 19 12.46 7.64 10.76
N GLY A 20 12.83 8.08 9.57
CA GLY A 20 14.24 8.19 9.16
C GLY A 20 14.83 6.90 8.57
N TYR A 21 14.08 5.80 8.51
CA TYR A 21 14.58 4.54 7.94
C TYR A 21 15.03 4.71 6.47
N HIS A 22 14.15 5.21 5.61
CA HIS A 22 14.48 5.38 4.18
C HIS A 22 15.59 6.40 3.95
N GLN A 23 15.58 7.52 4.68
CA GLN A 23 16.67 8.50 4.58
C GLN A 23 18.01 7.90 5.02
N GLY A 24 18.00 7.08 6.08
CA GLY A 24 19.21 6.42 6.58
C GLY A 24 19.76 5.39 5.59
N THR A 25 18.89 4.51 5.07
CA THR A 25 19.28 3.50 4.09
C THR A 25 19.71 4.12 2.76
N TRP A 26 19.02 5.17 2.31
CA TRP A 26 19.40 5.92 1.11
C TRP A 26 20.79 6.55 1.24
N LYS A 27 21.11 7.20 2.38
CA LYS A 27 22.45 7.75 2.65
C LYS A 27 23.53 6.66 2.65
N ILE A 28 23.23 5.47 3.17
CA ILE A 28 24.14 4.33 3.10
C ILE A 28 24.36 3.89 1.65
N CYS A 29 23.28 3.80 0.87
CA CYS A 29 23.38 3.46 -0.55
C CYS A 29 24.28 4.45 -1.30
N GLN A 30 24.07 5.75 -1.11
CA GLN A 30 24.92 6.78 -1.70
C GLN A 30 26.41 6.65 -1.26
N LYS A 31 26.66 6.39 0.02
CA LYS A 31 28.03 6.23 0.53
C LYS A 31 28.79 5.08 -0.13
N TYR A 32 28.09 4.01 -0.51
CA TYR A 32 28.69 2.80 -1.08
C TYR A 32 28.45 2.62 -2.57
N ASP A 33 27.99 3.64 -3.26
CA ASP A 33 27.67 3.61 -4.69
C ASP A 33 26.70 2.45 -5.05
N VAL A 34 25.66 2.31 -4.27
CA VAL A 34 24.58 1.34 -4.44
C VAL A 34 23.33 2.08 -4.89
N LEU A 35 22.73 1.68 -6.00
CA LEU A 35 21.48 2.27 -6.47
C LEU A 35 20.33 1.97 -5.49
N TYR A 36 19.50 2.98 -5.23
CA TYR A 36 18.29 2.79 -4.44
C TYR A 36 17.07 2.67 -5.36
N VAL A 37 16.39 1.53 -5.30
CA VAL A 37 15.15 1.26 -6.04
C VAL A 37 13.97 1.34 -5.08
N SER A 38 13.06 2.28 -5.32
CA SER A 38 11.80 2.40 -4.58
C SER A 38 10.71 1.63 -5.31
N ASP A 39 10.18 0.59 -4.68
CA ASP A 39 8.99 -0.11 -5.18
C ASP A 39 7.73 0.63 -4.73
N GLU A 40 7.26 1.50 -5.60
CA GLU A 40 6.04 2.28 -5.39
C GLU A 40 4.82 1.71 -6.14
N VAL A 41 4.83 0.42 -6.41
CA VAL A 41 3.69 -0.26 -7.07
C VAL A 41 2.39 -0.10 -6.29
N VAL A 42 2.45 0.02 -4.96
CA VAL A 42 1.27 0.25 -4.11
C VAL A 42 1.14 1.70 -3.65
N THR A 43 2.24 2.34 -3.30
CA THR A 43 2.25 3.65 -2.63
C THR A 43 2.08 4.85 -3.56
N ALA A 44 2.38 4.69 -4.86
CA ALA A 44 2.25 5.75 -5.85
C ALA A 44 0.80 6.03 -6.28
N PHE A 45 0.66 7.05 -7.13
CA PHE A 45 -0.59 7.45 -7.77
C PHE A 45 -1.73 7.67 -6.80
N GLY A 46 -1.51 8.54 -5.80
CA GLY A 46 -2.53 9.07 -4.91
C GLY A 46 -2.81 8.22 -3.66
N ARG A 47 -2.32 6.99 -3.55
CA ARG A 47 -2.61 6.11 -2.40
C ARG A 47 -2.29 6.74 -1.04
N LEU A 48 -1.19 7.49 -0.97
CA LEU A 48 -0.78 8.25 0.22
C LEU A 48 -1.04 9.77 0.07
N GLY A 49 -1.80 10.20 -0.94
CA GLY A 49 -2.08 11.61 -1.22
C GLY A 49 -1.02 12.31 -2.08
N HIS A 50 -0.07 11.59 -2.64
CA HIS A 50 1.02 12.12 -3.45
C HIS A 50 1.21 11.28 -4.72
N TRP A 51 1.87 11.83 -5.75
CA TRP A 51 2.22 11.06 -6.95
C TRP A 51 3.17 9.91 -6.60
N PHE A 52 4.21 10.21 -5.79
CA PHE A 52 5.17 9.23 -5.28
C PHE A 52 5.42 9.47 -3.80
N ALA A 53 5.54 8.38 -3.04
CA ALA A 53 5.72 8.44 -1.60
C ALA A 53 7.17 8.74 -1.19
N SER A 54 8.15 8.29 -1.95
CA SER A 54 9.56 8.37 -1.60
C SER A 54 9.99 9.79 -1.24
N LYS A 55 9.72 10.77 -2.10
CA LYS A 55 10.11 12.16 -1.84
C LYS A 55 9.17 12.87 -0.88
N GLU A 56 7.86 12.80 -1.15
CA GLU A 56 6.89 13.65 -0.49
C GLU A 56 6.51 13.17 0.93
N VAL A 57 6.54 11.86 1.16
CA VAL A 57 6.16 11.27 2.45
C VAL A 57 7.38 10.88 3.29
N PHE A 58 8.42 10.31 2.65
CA PHE A 58 9.56 9.73 3.34
C PHE A 58 10.88 10.50 3.16
N ASP A 59 10.85 11.61 2.41
CA ASP A 59 11.97 12.55 2.19
C ASP A 59 13.30 11.88 1.80
N PHE A 60 13.24 11.03 0.76
CA PHE A 60 14.42 10.48 0.09
C PHE A 60 14.22 10.46 -1.42
N GLN A 61 15.32 10.51 -2.18
CA GLN A 61 15.28 10.53 -3.63
C GLN A 61 15.89 9.23 -4.18
N PRO A 62 15.07 8.24 -4.58
CA PRO A 62 15.60 7.00 -5.16
C PRO A 62 16.18 7.25 -6.55
N ASP A 63 17.07 6.34 -7.00
CA ASP A 63 17.61 6.33 -8.34
C ASP A 63 16.62 5.73 -9.35
N ILE A 64 15.81 4.77 -8.88
CA ILE A 64 14.78 4.10 -9.69
C ILE A 64 13.49 4.02 -8.89
N ILE A 65 12.36 4.28 -9.55
CA ILE A 65 11.01 4.04 -9.02
C ILE A 65 10.32 3.01 -9.91
N CYS A 66 9.84 1.93 -9.30
CA CYS A 66 8.93 0.97 -9.94
C CYS A 66 7.49 1.34 -9.60
N SER A 67 6.60 1.31 -10.58
CA SER A 67 5.20 1.69 -10.42
C SER A 67 4.28 0.87 -11.31
N ALA A 68 3.03 0.68 -10.86
CA ALA A 68 1.96 -0.01 -11.59
C ALA A 68 0.59 0.37 -10.98
N LYS A 69 -0.33 -0.55 -10.89
CA LYS A 69 -1.66 -0.48 -10.23
C LYS A 69 -2.37 0.87 -10.41
N GLY A 70 -2.13 1.82 -9.50
CA GLY A 70 -2.70 3.17 -9.53
C GLY A 70 -2.40 3.95 -10.81
N LEU A 71 -1.34 3.62 -11.53
CA LEU A 71 -0.98 4.24 -12.81
C LEU A 71 -2.15 4.19 -13.83
N THR A 72 -2.89 3.09 -13.87
CA THR A 72 -4.06 2.91 -14.74
C THR A 72 -5.36 2.67 -13.98
N SER A 73 -5.35 2.74 -12.65
CA SER A 73 -6.49 2.37 -11.79
C SER A 73 -7.07 0.98 -12.10
N GLY A 74 -6.25 0.05 -12.62
CA GLY A 74 -6.64 -1.31 -12.96
C GLY A 74 -7.39 -1.47 -14.29
N TYR A 75 -7.63 -0.41 -15.03
CA TYR A 75 -8.35 -0.47 -16.32
C TYR A 75 -7.53 -1.17 -17.42
N GLN A 76 -6.20 -1.01 -17.40
CA GLN A 76 -5.29 -1.69 -18.31
C GLN A 76 -4.04 -2.17 -17.56
N PRO A 77 -3.46 -3.34 -17.92
CA PRO A 77 -2.20 -3.79 -17.35
C PRO A 77 -1.06 -2.92 -17.86
N LEU A 78 -0.42 -2.18 -16.95
CA LEU A 78 0.75 -1.35 -17.25
C LEU A 78 1.62 -1.23 -16.01
N GLY A 79 2.93 -1.35 -16.19
CA GLY A 79 3.94 -0.96 -15.22
C GLY A 79 4.85 0.09 -15.81
N ALA A 80 5.51 0.86 -14.96
CA ALA A 80 6.49 1.86 -15.34
C ALA A 80 7.73 1.74 -14.45
N THR A 81 8.90 1.88 -15.07
CA THR A 81 10.18 2.04 -14.40
C THR A 81 10.68 3.43 -14.74
N ILE A 82 10.82 4.26 -13.72
CA ILE A 82 11.30 5.64 -13.82
C ILE A 82 12.71 5.66 -13.22
N TYR A 83 13.69 6.18 -13.94
CA TYR A 83 15.08 6.17 -13.47
C TYR A 83 15.72 7.56 -13.65
N SER A 84 16.76 7.80 -12.87
CA SER A 84 17.47 9.09 -12.83
C SER A 84 18.22 9.37 -14.13
N SER A 85 18.51 10.67 -14.39
CA SER A 85 19.32 11.10 -15.54
C SER A 85 20.70 10.43 -15.55
N ALA A 86 21.31 10.22 -14.39
CA ALA A 86 22.60 9.55 -14.29
C ALA A 86 22.57 8.12 -14.85
N ILE A 87 21.48 7.37 -14.61
CA ILE A 87 21.28 6.05 -15.21
C ILE A 87 21.00 6.18 -16.71
N HIS A 88 20.16 7.15 -17.11
CA HIS A 88 19.87 7.41 -18.51
C HIS A 88 21.14 7.67 -19.31
N ASP A 89 22.03 8.52 -18.83
CA ASP A 89 23.25 8.89 -19.51
C ASP A 89 24.13 7.67 -19.80
N VAL A 90 24.23 6.75 -18.84
CA VAL A 90 25.00 5.50 -19.01
C VAL A 90 24.35 4.55 -20.02
N ILE A 91 23.02 4.36 -19.96
CA ILE A 91 22.34 3.39 -20.85
C ILE A 91 22.09 3.94 -22.25
N SER A 92 22.08 5.27 -22.42
CA SER A 92 21.93 5.94 -23.71
C SER A 92 23.26 6.20 -24.42
N GLU A 93 24.38 6.01 -23.73
CA GLU A 93 25.72 6.17 -24.34
C GLU A 93 25.93 5.04 -25.36
N LEU A 94 25.62 5.37 -26.63
CA LEU A 94 25.72 4.44 -27.75
C LEU A 94 27.19 4.30 -28.17
N GLY A 95 27.73 3.12 -28.03
CA GLY A 95 29.09 2.81 -28.50
C GLY A 95 29.45 1.38 -28.17
N HIS A 96 30.40 0.80 -28.90
CA HIS A 96 30.95 -0.53 -28.63
C HIS A 96 29.96 -1.70 -28.67
N GLY A 97 28.84 -1.59 -29.43
CA GLY A 97 27.83 -2.66 -29.54
C GLY A 97 26.95 -2.82 -28.31
N ARG A 98 26.94 -1.85 -27.39
CA ARG A 98 26.04 -1.84 -26.25
C ARG A 98 24.69 -1.24 -26.62
N CYS A 99 23.61 -1.87 -26.21
CA CYS A 99 22.26 -1.31 -26.31
C CYS A 99 21.43 -1.75 -25.10
N PHE A 100 20.49 -0.90 -24.70
CA PHE A 100 19.51 -1.25 -23.68
C PHE A 100 18.44 -2.15 -24.32
N THR A 101 18.52 -3.46 -24.08
CA THR A 101 17.66 -4.49 -24.70
C THR A 101 16.55 -4.98 -23.76
N HIS A 102 16.21 -4.25 -22.70
CA HIS A 102 15.16 -4.62 -21.78
C HIS A 102 13.79 -4.20 -22.31
N GLY A 103 12.85 -5.14 -22.36
CA GLY A 103 11.47 -4.89 -22.77
C GLY A 103 10.71 -6.20 -22.98
N TYR A 104 9.39 -6.10 -22.96
CA TYR A 104 8.46 -7.18 -23.27
C TYR A 104 7.73 -6.88 -24.58
N THR A 105 7.15 -7.90 -25.23
CA THR A 105 6.43 -7.75 -26.51
C THR A 105 5.36 -6.65 -26.45
N TYR A 106 4.67 -6.51 -25.30
CA TYR A 106 3.63 -5.49 -25.11
C TYR A 106 4.11 -4.23 -24.38
N SER A 107 5.41 -4.03 -24.19
CA SER A 107 5.93 -2.77 -23.63
C SER A 107 5.51 -1.58 -24.49
N GLY A 108 5.02 -0.51 -23.84
CA GLY A 108 4.54 0.68 -24.54
C GLY A 108 3.25 0.48 -25.32
N HIS A 109 2.42 -0.52 -24.98
CA HIS A 109 1.15 -0.78 -25.66
C HIS A 109 0.29 0.49 -25.69
N PRO A 110 -0.12 0.99 -26.87
CA PRO A 110 -0.73 2.33 -26.98
C PRO A 110 -2.04 2.48 -26.22
N VAL A 111 -2.87 1.44 -26.15
CA VAL A 111 -4.13 1.47 -25.38
C VAL A 111 -3.86 1.58 -23.88
N ALA A 112 -2.88 0.82 -23.38
CA ALA A 112 -2.51 0.89 -21.96
C ALA A 112 -1.91 2.24 -21.58
N CYS A 113 -1.05 2.80 -22.45
CA CYS A 113 -0.48 4.14 -22.25
C CYS A 113 -1.57 5.24 -22.33
N ALA A 114 -2.52 5.14 -23.25
CA ALA A 114 -3.64 6.08 -23.36
C ALA A 114 -4.54 6.03 -22.11
N ALA A 115 -4.80 4.82 -21.57
CA ALA A 115 -5.54 4.65 -20.32
C ALA A 115 -4.80 5.28 -19.13
N ALA A 116 -3.47 5.12 -19.03
CA ALA A 116 -2.67 5.74 -17.98
C ALA A 116 -2.71 7.28 -18.07
N LEU A 117 -2.52 7.84 -19.25
CA LEU A 117 -2.61 9.29 -19.46
C LEU A 117 -3.97 9.84 -19.08
N LYS A 118 -5.05 9.16 -19.49
CA LYS A 118 -6.41 9.56 -19.11
C LYS A 118 -6.67 9.44 -17.62
N ASN A 119 -6.14 8.40 -16.97
CA ASN A 119 -6.24 8.24 -15.53
C ASN A 119 -5.54 9.39 -14.78
N ILE A 120 -4.32 9.75 -15.19
CA ILE A 120 -3.58 10.89 -14.62
C ILE A 120 -4.37 12.20 -14.79
N GLU A 121 -4.89 12.47 -15.99
CA GLU A 121 -5.74 13.64 -16.27
C GLU A 121 -6.97 13.69 -15.34
N ILE A 122 -7.63 12.56 -15.11
CA ILE A 122 -8.79 12.48 -14.20
C ILE A 122 -8.36 12.77 -12.76
N MET A 123 -7.26 12.18 -12.31
CA MET A 123 -6.75 12.41 -10.95
C MET A 123 -6.41 13.87 -10.70
N GLU A 124 -5.82 14.56 -11.69
CA GLU A 124 -5.53 15.99 -11.63
C GLU A 124 -6.81 16.83 -11.66
N ARG A 125 -7.71 16.58 -12.61
CA ARG A 125 -8.97 17.29 -12.78
C ARG A 125 -9.87 17.20 -11.55
N GLU A 126 -9.94 16.02 -10.95
CA GLU A 126 -10.79 15.75 -9.79
C GLU A 126 -10.07 15.98 -8.45
N GLN A 127 -8.83 16.48 -8.51
CA GLN A 127 -8.03 16.82 -7.33
C GLN A 127 -7.93 15.66 -6.32
N LEU A 128 -7.72 14.42 -6.81
CA LEU A 128 -7.75 13.24 -5.95
C LEU A 128 -6.61 13.20 -4.94
N LEU A 129 -5.44 13.76 -5.26
CA LEU A 129 -4.32 13.81 -4.31
C LEU A 129 -4.64 14.69 -3.09
N PRO A 130 -5.08 15.95 -3.26
CA PRO A 130 -5.55 16.77 -2.15
C PRO A 130 -6.72 16.14 -1.37
N HIS A 131 -7.64 15.46 -2.06
CA HIS A 131 -8.72 14.74 -1.42
C HIS A 131 -8.20 13.66 -0.45
N VAL A 132 -7.26 12.84 -0.90
CA VAL A 132 -6.65 11.79 -0.05
C VAL A 132 -5.83 12.40 1.09
N GLN A 133 -5.14 13.52 0.88
CA GLN A 133 -4.43 14.24 1.94
C GLN A 133 -5.37 14.70 3.06
N GLN A 134 -6.59 15.11 2.70
CA GLN A 134 -7.61 15.55 3.67
C GLN A 134 -8.34 14.37 4.33
N LEU A 135 -8.69 13.34 3.56
CA LEU A 135 -9.47 12.20 4.04
C LEU A 135 -8.61 11.16 4.78
N GLY A 136 -7.36 10.98 4.35
CA GLY A 136 -6.46 9.96 4.90
C GLY A 136 -6.29 10.02 6.41
N PRO A 137 -6.00 11.19 7.02
CA PRO A 137 -5.93 11.32 8.48
C PRO A 137 -7.21 10.86 9.18
N TYR A 138 -8.37 11.24 8.65
CA TYR A 138 -9.67 10.83 9.17
C TYR A 138 -9.85 9.31 9.09
N PHE A 139 -9.52 8.70 7.94
CA PHE A 139 -9.58 7.24 7.77
C PHE A 139 -8.70 6.50 8.80
N GLN A 140 -7.46 6.96 9.00
CA GLN A 140 -6.55 6.37 9.97
C GLN A 140 -7.05 6.56 11.42
N GLU A 141 -7.59 7.72 11.76
CA GLU A 141 -8.14 8.02 13.08
C GLU A 141 -9.35 7.14 13.39
N GLN A 142 -10.30 7.03 12.45
CA GLN A 142 -11.48 6.20 12.62
C GLN A 142 -11.13 4.72 12.76
N LEU A 143 -10.19 4.21 11.96
CA LEU A 143 -9.72 2.82 12.09
C LEU A 143 -9.06 2.54 13.44
N LYS A 144 -8.30 3.50 13.99
CA LYS A 144 -7.67 3.36 15.32
C LYS A 144 -8.69 3.14 16.44
N THR A 145 -9.93 3.54 16.27
CA THR A 145 -10.98 3.26 17.26
C THR A 145 -11.22 1.76 17.45
N LEU A 146 -10.84 0.92 16.48
CA LEU A 146 -10.96 -0.54 16.59
C LEU A 146 -9.96 -1.16 17.57
N THR A 147 -8.93 -0.41 17.99
CA THR A 147 -7.95 -0.90 18.97
C THR A 147 -8.52 -1.14 20.36
N ASP A 148 -9.73 -0.68 20.66
CA ASP A 148 -10.45 -1.00 21.90
C ASP A 148 -10.94 -2.47 21.94
N LEU A 149 -11.06 -3.12 20.77
CA LEU A 149 -11.55 -4.49 20.67
C LEU A 149 -10.51 -5.51 21.16
N PRO A 150 -10.92 -6.57 21.87
CA PRO A 150 -10.00 -7.49 22.54
C PRO A 150 -8.96 -8.16 21.63
N ILE A 151 -9.37 -8.55 20.41
CA ILE A 151 -8.50 -9.27 19.48
C ILE A 151 -7.74 -8.35 18.49
N VAL A 152 -7.92 -7.03 18.56
CA VAL A 152 -7.20 -6.08 17.70
C VAL A 152 -5.88 -5.70 18.36
N GLY A 153 -4.78 -6.23 17.87
CA GLY A 153 -3.42 -5.98 18.38
C GLY A 153 -2.79 -4.71 17.87
N ASP A 154 -3.05 -4.38 16.59
CA ASP A 154 -2.52 -3.17 15.97
C ASP A 154 -3.43 -2.67 14.84
N VAL A 155 -3.43 -1.36 14.64
CA VAL A 155 -4.04 -0.68 13.49
C VAL A 155 -3.03 0.32 12.96
N ARG A 156 -2.56 0.11 11.75
CA ARG A 156 -1.50 0.92 11.14
C ARG A 156 -1.79 1.26 9.68
N GLY A 157 -1.22 2.36 9.21
CA GLY A 157 -1.35 2.79 7.83
C GLY A 157 -0.99 4.25 7.60
N VAL A 158 -1.04 4.67 6.34
CA VAL A 158 -0.84 6.06 5.90
C VAL A 158 -1.78 6.34 4.71
N GLY A 159 -2.35 7.53 4.66
CA GLY A 159 -3.31 7.89 3.60
C GLY A 159 -4.51 6.94 3.56
N LEU A 160 -4.81 6.41 2.39
CA LEU A 160 -5.85 5.40 2.20
C LEU A 160 -5.28 3.97 2.06
N MET A 161 -4.27 3.66 2.83
CA MET A 161 -3.67 2.33 2.95
C MET A 161 -3.59 1.96 4.42
N ALA A 162 -4.23 0.87 4.84
CA ALA A 162 -4.31 0.48 6.24
C ALA A 162 -4.35 -1.03 6.45
N CYS A 163 -3.99 -1.45 7.67
CA CYS A 163 -4.07 -2.82 8.13
C CYS A 163 -4.62 -2.86 9.55
N VAL A 164 -5.50 -3.81 9.82
CA VAL A 164 -5.90 -4.24 11.15
C VAL A 164 -5.27 -5.60 11.40
N GLU A 165 -4.50 -5.72 12.48
CA GLU A 165 -3.82 -6.94 12.88
C GLU A 165 -4.51 -7.56 14.10
N PHE A 166 -4.78 -8.85 14.03
CA PHE A 166 -5.47 -9.60 15.06
C PHE A 166 -4.48 -10.42 15.88
N VAL A 167 -4.67 -10.41 17.21
CA VAL A 167 -3.87 -11.15 18.16
C VAL A 167 -4.78 -11.88 19.14
N LYS A 168 -4.34 -13.03 19.62
CA LYS A 168 -5.02 -13.77 20.67
C LYS A 168 -4.84 -13.09 22.04
N ASN A 169 -3.68 -12.51 22.26
CA ASN A 169 -3.37 -11.78 23.50
C ASN A 169 -2.62 -10.50 23.19
N LYS A 170 -3.18 -9.36 23.59
CA LYS A 170 -2.58 -8.02 23.31
C LYS A 170 -1.35 -7.72 24.14
N GLU A 171 -1.24 -8.26 25.35
CA GLU A 171 -0.12 -8.00 26.27
C GLU A 171 1.13 -8.76 25.81
N THR A 172 0.96 -10.05 25.49
CA THR A 172 2.06 -10.91 25.02
C THR A 172 2.32 -10.81 23.53
N LYS A 173 1.38 -10.21 22.75
CA LYS A 173 1.35 -10.20 21.28
C LYS A 173 1.23 -11.60 20.67
N GLU A 174 0.71 -12.56 21.40
CA GLU A 174 0.46 -13.90 20.92
C GLU A 174 -0.53 -13.86 19.74
N LEU A 175 -0.15 -14.43 18.61
CA LEU A 175 -1.01 -14.54 17.44
C LEU A 175 -1.97 -15.72 17.59
N PHE A 176 -3.08 -15.67 16.85
CA PHE A 176 -3.88 -16.86 16.59
C PHE A 176 -3.09 -17.85 15.74
N SER A 177 -3.42 -19.15 15.84
CA SER A 177 -2.85 -20.16 14.93
C SER A 177 -3.13 -19.79 13.47
N GLU A 178 -2.17 -20.00 12.60
CA GLU A 178 -2.34 -19.76 11.16
C GLU A 178 -3.47 -20.59 10.57
N ASP A 179 -3.68 -21.80 11.05
CA ASP A 179 -4.76 -22.69 10.60
C ASP A 179 -6.16 -22.10 10.87
N LEU A 180 -6.27 -21.22 11.86
CA LEU A 180 -7.53 -20.53 12.18
C LEU A 180 -7.88 -19.46 11.13
N ASP A 181 -6.87 -18.85 10.51
CA ASP A 181 -7.01 -17.79 9.50
C ASP A 181 -8.02 -16.70 9.96
N ILE A 182 -7.78 -16.11 11.13
CA ILE A 182 -8.69 -15.15 11.77
C ILE A 182 -9.03 -13.96 10.85
N GLY A 183 -8.07 -13.52 10.04
CA GLY A 183 -8.31 -12.47 9.05
C GLY A 183 -9.38 -12.86 8.03
N LYS A 184 -9.39 -14.13 7.62
CA LYS A 184 -10.42 -14.67 6.73
C LYS A 184 -11.77 -14.76 7.43
N TRP A 185 -11.81 -15.14 8.69
CA TRP A 185 -13.04 -15.15 9.48
C TRP A 185 -13.68 -13.78 9.56
N VAL A 186 -12.91 -12.75 9.94
CA VAL A 186 -13.38 -11.36 9.99
C VAL A 186 -13.78 -10.88 8.59
N SER A 187 -13.00 -11.20 7.55
CA SER A 187 -13.31 -10.86 6.15
C SER A 187 -14.65 -11.46 5.70
N ASN A 188 -14.96 -12.73 6.02
CA ASN A 188 -16.23 -13.35 5.69
C ASN A 188 -17.41 -12.67 6.40
N GLN A 189 -17.23 -12.28 7.66
CA GLN A 189 -18.25 -11.50 8.40
C GLN A 189 -18.46 -10.11 7.79
N ALA A 190 -17.39 -9.46 7.32
CA ALA A 190 -17.45 -8.16 6.65
C ALA A 190 -18.16 -8.26 5.28
N ASP A 191 -17.83 -9.29 4.50
CA ASP A 191 -18.42 -9.55 3.18
C ASP A 191 -19.95 -9.75 3.26
N SER A 192 -20.41 -10.51 4.25
CA SER A 192 -21.84 -10.69 4.51
C SER A 192 -22.58 -9.39 4.87
N ARG A 193 -21.85 -8.34 5.21
CA ARG A 193 -22.35 -6.98 5.54
C ARG A 193 -22.06 -5.96 4.43
N GLY A 194 -21.59 -6.42 3.26
CA GLY A 194 -21.33 -5.58 2.09
C GLY A 194 -19.95 -4.90 2.08
N LEU A 195 -19.00 -5.34 2.90
CA LEU A 195 -17.64 -4.80 2.92
C LEU A 195 -16.61 -5.88 2.54
N ILE A 196 -15.93 -5.69 1.42
CA ILE A 196 -14.82 -6.55 1.00
C ILE A 196 -13.52 -5.99 1.57
N VAL A 197 -12.81 -6.80 2.37
CA VAL A 197 -11.44 -6.53 2.84
C VAL A 197 -10.52 -7.67 2.44
N ARG A 198 -9.22 -7.39 2.34
CA ARG A 198 -8.24 -8.41 1.97
C ARG A 198 -7.68 -9.11 3.22
N PRO A 199 -8.02 -10.39 3.45
CA PRO A 199 -7.44 -11.16 4.54
C PRO A 199 -6.02 -11.65 4.19
N ILE A 200 -5.14 -11.67 5.19
CA ILE A 200 -3.82 -12.31 5.13
C ILE A 200 -3.57 -12.90 6.52
N ILE A 201 -3.89 -14.16 6.71
CA ILE A 201 -3.75 -14.91 7.98
C ILE A 201 -4.37 -14.14 9.17
N ASN A 202 -3.56 -13.41 9.93
CA ASN A 202 -3.99 -12.61 11.09
C ASN A 202 -4.25 -11.12 10.76
N LEU A 203 -4.38 -10.77 9.48
CA LEU A 203 -4.47 -9.39 9.03
C LEU A 203 -5.69 -9.15 8.15
N ASN A 204 -6.25 -7.94 8.23
CA ASN A 204 -7.13 -7.40 7.20
C ASN A 204 -6.50 -6.12 6.62
N VAL A 205 -6.12 -6.19 5.35
CA VAL A 205 -5.52 -5.08 4.61
C VAL A 205 -6.59 -4.34 3.81
N MET A 206 -6.52 -3.02 3.81
CA MET A 206 -7.46 -2.13 3.13
C MET A 206 -6.73 -1.13 2.24
N SER A 207 -7.26 -0.97 1.04
CA SER A 207 -6.83 0.03 0.05
C SER A 207 -8.07 0.49 -0.72
N PRO A 208 -8.98 1.24 -0.08
CA PRO A 208 -10.24 1.64 -0.71
C PRO A 208 -9.99 2.54 -1.93
N PRO A 209 -11.00 2.72 -2.82
CA PRO A 209 -10.91 3.68 -3.92
C PRO A 209 -10.55 5.08 -3.43
N LEU A 210 -9.77 5.83 -4.22
CA LEU A 210 -9.32 7.17 -3.83
C LEU A 210 -10.46 8.19 -3.70
N ILE A 211 -11.62 7.89 -4.31
CA ILE A 211 -12.81 8.75 -4.36
C ILE A 211 -13.78 8.55 -3.18
N ILE A 212 -13.47 7.69 -2.21
CA ILE A 212 -14.37 7.48 -1.06
C ILE A 212 -14.53 8.78 -0.25
N ASP A 213 -15.67 8.90 0.42
CA ASP A 213 -15.98 10.00 1.31
C ASP A 213 -15.99 9.58 2.80
N ARG A 214 -16.27 10.53 3.68
CA ARG A 214 -16.35 10.27 5.13
C ARG A 214 -17.44 9.28 5.50
N THR A 215 -18.58 9.33 4.83
CA THR A 215 -19.70 8.40 5.09
C THR A 215 -19.29 6.96 4.79
N GLN A 216 -18.53 6.78 3.71
CA GLN A 216 -17.99 5.47 3.34
C GLN A 216 -16.88 5.00 4.29
N VAL A 217 -16.07 5.92 4.81
CA VAL A 217 -15.10 5.61 5.88
C VAL A 217 -15.82 5.14 7.14
N ASP A 218 -16.87 5.84 7.56
CA ASP A 218 -17.66 5.48 8.73
C ASP A 218 -18.32 4.11 8.56
N PHE A 219 -18.86 3.83 7.36
CA PHE A 219 -19.39 2.52 7.00
C PHE A 219 -18.33 1.42 7.12
N ILE A 220 -17.12 1.64 6.59
CA ILE A 220 -16.00 0.68 6.67
C ILE A 220 -15.70 0.35 8.14
N VAL A 221 -15.55 1.37 8.97
CA VAL A 221 -15.16 1.18 10.38
C VAL A 221 -16.27 0.51 11.19
N ALA A 222 -17.51 0.95 11.02
CA ALA A 222 -18.67 0.34 11.69
C ALA A 222 -18.82 -1.13 11.29
N THR A 223 -18.74 -1.43 10.00
CA THR A 223 -18.85 -2.80 9.48
C THR A 223 -17.73 -3.71 9.99
N LEU A 224 -16.47 -3.20 10.03
CA LEU A 224 -15.34 -3.94 10.60
C LEU A 224 -15.57 -4.20 12.10
N ARG A 225 -16.00 -3.20 12.86
CA ARG A 225 -16.31 -3.36 14.28
C ARG A 225 -17.33 -4.48 14.52
N ASP A 226 -18.45 -4.45 13.81
CA ASP A 226 -19.50 -5.45 13.92
C ASP A 226 -19.00 -6.85 13.51
N SER A 227 -18.17 -6.91 12.47
CA SER A 227 -17.58 -8.16 11.99
C SER A 227 -16.59 -8.76 12.99
N ILE A 228 -15.75 -7.92 13.61
CA ILE A 228 -14.81 -8.35 14.65
C ILE A 228 -15.56 -8.81 15.89
N LEU A 229 -16.60 -8.10 16.32
CA LEU A 229 -17.43 -8.49 17.46
C LEU A 229 -18.18 -9.80 17.21
N ALA A 230 -18.67 -10.04 16.00
CA ALA A 230 -19.27 -11.32 15.63
C ALA A 230 -18.24 -12.45 15.69
N CYS A 231 -17.04 -12.20 15.13
CA CYS A 231 -15.94 -13.17 15.17
C CYS A 231 -15.51 -13.52 16.61
N ILE A 232 -15.43 -12.54 17.51
CA ILE A 232 -15.12 -12.78 18.93
C ILE A 232 -16.14 -13.74 19.57
N LYS A 233 -17.44 -13.55 19.29
CA LYS A 233 -18.48 -14.45 19.81
C LYS A 233 -18.33 -15.88 19.29
N ASP A 234 -17.99 -16.03 18.02
CA ASP A 234 -17.75 -17.34 17.42
C ASP A 234 -16.50 -18.01 18.02
N LEU A 235 -15.40 -17.27 18.20
CA LEU A 235 -14.18 -17.74 18.84
C LEU A 235 -14.41 -18.22 20.28
N GLN A 236 -15.19 -17.47 21.07
CA GLN A 236 -15.55 -17.84 22.43
C GLN A 236 -16.39 -19.12 22.46
N LYS A 237 -17.35 -19.26 21.56
CA LYS A 237 -18.20 -20.45 21.44
C LYS A 237 -17.42 -21.70 21.07
N GLU A 238 -16.38 -21.55 20.26
CA GLU A 238 -15.52 -22.63 19.79
C GLU A 238 -14.32 -22.91 20.74
N GLY A 239 -14.13 -22.09 21.76
CA GLY A 239 -13.06 -22.25 22.75
C GLY A 239 -11.67 -21.82 22.29
N HIS A 240 -11.61 -20.96 21.29
CA HIS A 240 -10.35 -20.41 20.76
C HIS A 240 -9.91 -19.11 21.45
N PHE A 241 -10.86 -18.45 22.16
CA PHE A 241 -10.63 -17.17 22.83
C PHE A 241 -11.40 -17.06 24.14
#